data_13cdbce6e278fd250c8678476cac829c
#
_entry.id   13cdbce6e278fd250c8678476cac829c
#
_cell.length_a   1.000
_cell.length_b   1.000
_cell.length_c   1.000
_cell.angle_alpha   90.00
_cell.angle_beta   90.00
_cell.angle_gamma   90.00
#
_symmetry.space_group_name_H-M   'P 1'
#
loop_
_entity.id
_entity.type
_entity.pdbx_description
1 polymer ?
#
loop_
_entity_poly.entity_id
_entity_poly.type
_entity_poly.pdbx_seq_one_letter_code
_entity_poly.pdbx_strand_id
1 'polypeptide(L)'
;MTVTVETLEKLERKITLTVPVTAIQSEVDARLKKMARTVKMDGFRPGKVPMNVVAQRYGYSVQYEVLNDKVGEAFSVAANEAQVRVAGQPRISEKEGAPEGQLTFDAIFEVYPEVKLGNLADTEVEKLSAEVSDAAIDKTIDILRKQRRTFAQRAQDVAAQEGDRATIDFEGKIDGEVFSGGKADDFQFILGDGQMLKEFEDAVSGMKTGESKTFPLAFPADYHGQDVAGKTADFMVTVKKLEAAHLPEVNEALAKSLGIADATVEGLRADIRKNLEREVKFRLLARNKQAAMDALVSKAELDLPQAIVQNEIERLKEGARADLKQRGVKDADKAPIPDDIFRPQAEQRVRLGLVVAEVVRGNTLHAKPEQIQAHILELASSYERPEDVVRWYNSDNQRLAEVEAVVIESNVSDFVLGQAKVTEKAITFEELMGQQA
;
A
#
# COMPACT_ATOMS: atom_id res chain seq x y z
N MET A 1 38.79 13.79 21.81
CA MET A 1 38.94 15.00 20.96
C MET A 1 37.58 15.67 20.94
N THR A 2 37.51 16.98 21.18
CA THR A 2 36.22 17.68 21.05
C THR A 2 35.86 17.75 19.58
N VAL A 3 34.84 16.99 19.19
CA VAL A 3 34.29 17.02 17.83
C VAL A 3 33.53 18.32 17.65
N THR A 4 33.94 19.12 16.65
CA THR A 4 33.22 20.36 16.32
C THR A 4 32.21 20.10 15.24
N VAL A 5 30.91 20.33 15.57
CA VAL A 5 29.82 20.28 14.62
C VAL A 5 29.51 21.69 14.16
N GLU A 6 29.66 21.92 12.88
CA GLU A 6 29.29 23.19 12.24
C GLU A 6 27.84 23.09 11.75
N THR A 7 26.99 24.04 12.12
CA THR A 7 25.61 24.15 11.61
C THR A 7 25.66 24.88 10.27
N LEU A 8 25.08 24.26 9.25
CA LEU A 8 24.91 24.83 7.92
C LEU A 8 23.49 25.37 7.76
N GLU A 9 22.86 25.08 6.63
CA GLU A 9 21.49 25.50 6.38
C GLU A 9 20.47 24.50 6.95
N LYS A 10 19.41 24.99 7.58
CA LYS A 10 18.31 24.19 8.13
C LYS A 10 18.79 23.00 8.97
N LEU A 11 18.60 21.78 8.47
CA LEU A 11 18.98 20.55 9.14
C LEU A 11 20.39 20.07 8.83
N GLU A 12 21.08 20.70 7.87
CA GLU A 12 22.44 20.29 7.50
C GLU A 12 23.46 20.63 8.58
N ARG A 13 24.33 19.66 8.84
CA ARG A 13 25.48 19.76 9.75
C ARG A 13 26.73 19.29 9.03
N LYS A 14 27.88 19.79 9.46
CA LYS A 14 29.20 19.38 8.97
C LYS A 14 30.06 18.96 10.13
N ILE A 15 30.71 17.82 9.99
CA ILE A 15 31.80 17.37 10.88
C ILE A 15 33.04 17.14 10.05
N THR A 16 34.18 17.70 10.51
CA THR A 16 35.46 17.41 9.92
C THR A 16 36.10 16.22 10.63
N LEU A 17 36.40 15.17 9.86
CA LEU A 17 36.96 13.91 10.32
C LEU A 17 38.45 13.84 9.96
N THR A 18 39.24 13.22 10.84
CA THR A 18 40.66 12.98 10.58
C THR A 18 40.97 11.50 10.77
N VAL A 19 41.54 10.86 9.75
CA VAL A 19 41.89 9.46 9.74
C VAL A 19 43.38 9.28 9.52
N PRO A 20 44.12 8.60 10.40
CA PRO A 20 45.53 8.33 10.25
C PRO A 20 45.83 7.41 9.07
N VAL A 21 46.73 7.79 8.16
CA VAL A 21 47.15 6.97 7.01
C VAL A 21 47.70 5.62 7.47
N THR A 22 48.40 5.57 8.61
CA THR A 22 48.94 4.34 9.19
C THR A 22 47.87 3.35 9.58
N ALA A 23 46.72 3.79 10.05
CA ALA A 23 45.58 2.93 10.37
C ALA A 23 44.98 2.31 9.11
N ILE A 24 44.86 3.08 8.03
CA ILE A 24 44.38 2.61 6.73
C ILE A 24 45.36 1.57 6.18
N GLN A 25 46.66 1.88 6.13
CA GLN A 25 47.66 0.97 5.58
C GLN A 25 47.71 -0.37 6.33
N SER A 26 47.66 -0.34 7.67
CA SER A 26 47.65 -1.54 8.50
C SER A 26 46.45 -2.47 8.20
N GLU A 27 45.28 -1.88 8.03
CA GLU A 27 44.06 -2.64 7.72
C GLU A 27 44.07 -3.17 6.27
N VAL A 28 44.58 -2.38 5.31
CA VAL A 28 44.80 -2.83 3.91
C VAL A 28 45.70 -4.05 3.88
N ASP A 29 46.83 -4.01 4.57
CA ASP A 29 47.79 -5.11 4.63
C ASP A 29 47.14 -6.36 5.27
N ALA A 30 46.35 -6.18 6.32
CA ALA A 30 45.62 -7.26 6.98
C ALA A 30 44.61 -7.92 6.04
N ARG A 31 43.79 -7.12 5.31
CA ARG A 31 42.81 -7.62 4.34
C ARG A 31 43.46 -8.32 3.16
N LEU A 32 44.50 -7.75 2.60
CA LEU A 32 45.26 -8.39 1.51
C LEU A 32 45.86 -9.72 1.95
N LYS A 33 46.43 -9.85 3.19
CA LYS A 33 46.90 -11.10 3.75
C LYS A 33 45.80 -12.14 3.91
N LYS A 34 44.62 -11.73 4.35
CA LYS A 34 43.44 -12.60 4.45
C LYS A 34 42.99 -13.07 3.07
N MET A 35 42.92 -12.13 2.11
CA MET A 35 42.51 -12.42 0.72
C MET A 35 43.50 -13.37 0.03
N ALA A 36 44.79 -13.21 0.22
CA ALA A 36 45.82 -14.10 -0.36
C ALA A 36 45.64 -15.60 0.03
N ARG A 37 44.97 -15.86 1.17
CA ARG A 37 44.68 -17.24 1.63
C ARG A 37 43.46 -17.86 0.97
N THR A 38 42.55 -17.05 0.42
CA THR A 38 41.23 -17.50 -0.06
C THR A 38 41.03 -17.29 -1.56
N VAL A 39 41.73 -16.29 -2.15
CA VAL A 39 41.54 -15.92 -3.55
C VAL A 39 41.95 -17.04 -4.49
N LYS A 40 41.12 -17.29 -5.51
CA LYS A 40 41.43 -18.15 -6.66
C LYS A 40 41.97 -17.28 -7.78
N MET A 41 43.17 -17.58 -8.27
CA MET A 41 43.81 -16.82 -9.35
C MET A 41 44.47 -17.78 -10.31
N ASP A 42 44.28 -17.56 -11.61
CA ASP A 42 44.87 -18.39 -12.65
C ASP A 42 46.40 -18.43 -12.56
N GLY A 43 46.97 -19.61 -12.68
CA GLY A 43 48.41 -19.84 -12.49
C GLY A 43 48.92 -20.05 -11.05
N PHE A 44 48.02 -19.94 -10.05
CA PHE A 44 48.38 -20.16 -8.65
C PHE A 44 47.45 -21.13 -7.95
N ARG A 45 48.01 -21.96 -7.08
CA ARG A 45 47.21 -22.81 -6.20
C ARG A 45 46.50 -21.95 -5.13
N PRO A 46 45.21 -22.19 -4.84
CA PRO A 46 44.50 -21.47 -3.77
C PRO A 46 45.29 -21.42 -2.47
N GLY A 47 45.42 -20.24 -1.87
CA GLY A 47 46.20 -20.01 -0.66
C GLY A 47 47.71 -19.90 -0.83
N LYS A 48 48.23 -19.94 -2.06
CA LYS A 48 49.66 -19.82 -2.38
C LYS A 48 49.94 -18.66 -3.36
N VAL A 49 49.02 -17.73 -3.51
CA VAL A 49 49.20 -16.53 -4.32
C VAL A 49 50.16 -15.57 -3.60
N PRO A 50 51.27 -15.12 -4.25
CA PRO A 50 52.19 -14.18 -3.64
C PRO A 50 51.51 -12.84 -3.33
N MET A 51 51.86 -12.23 -2.19
CA MET A 51 51.26 -10.98 -1.72
C MET A 51 51.37 -9.81 -2.74
N ASN A 52 52.50 -9.71 -3.43
CA ASN A 52 52.70 -8.68 -4.45
C ASN A 52 51.74 -8.81 -5.61
N VAL A 53 51.37 -10.03 -6.02
CA VAL A 53 50.39 -10.30 -7.08
C VAL A 53 48.97 -9.95 -6.60
N VAL A 54 48.64 -10.30 -5.36
CA VAL A 54 47.36 -9.91 -4.76
C VAL A 54 47.25 -8.41 -4.61
N ALA A 55 48.29 -7.75 -4.10
CA ALA A 55 48.35 -6.30 -3.96
C ALA A 55 48.20 -5.57 -5.30
N GLN A 56 48.86 -6.08 -6.34
CA GLN A 56 48.81 -5.46 -7.69
C GLN A 56 47.40 -5.56 -8.27
N ARG A 57 46.67 -6.66 -8.02
CA ARG A 57 45.34 -6.90 -8.62
C ARG A 57 44.20 -6.30 -7.80
N TYR A 58 44.29 -6.35 -6.48
CA TYR A 58 43.21 -6.00 -5.57
C TYR A 58 43.54 -4.81 -4.65
N GLY A 59 44.80 -4.34 -4.65
CA GLY A 59 45.27 -3.30 -3.71
C GLY A 59 44.43 -2.04 -3.76
N TYR A 60 44.09 -1.55 -4.96
CA TYR A 60 43.29 -0.35 -5.11
C TYR A 60 41.87 -0.52 -4.56
N SER A 61 41.16 -1.62 -4.89
CA SER A 61 39.80 -1.85 -4.40
C SER A 61 39.78 -2.05 -2.89
N VAL A 62 40.75 -2.80 -2.33
CA VAL A 62 40.85 -3.00 -0.88
C VAL A 62 41.18 -1.70 -0.16
N GLN A 63 42.07 -0.87 -0.71
CA GLN A 63 42.38 0.45 -0.16
C GLN A 63 41.14 1.35 -0.13
N TYR A 64 40.37 1.37 -1.21
CA TYR A 64 39.12 2.15 -1.29
C TYR A 64 38.07 1.66 -0.28
N GLU A 65 37.87 0.36 -0.17
CA GLU A 65 36.96 -0.24 0.82
C GLU A 65 37.38 0.10 2.26
N VAL A 66 38.67 -0.10 2.59
CA VAL A 66 39.20 0.21 3.92
C VAL A 66 39.07 1.68 4.26
N LEU A 67 39.35 2.55 3.28
CA LEU A 67 39.18 4.00 3.45
C LEU A 67 37.72 4.35 3.80
N ASN A 68 36.78 3.86 3.03
CA ASN A 68 35.34 4.08 3.28
C ASN A 68 34.92 3.58 4.66
N ASP A 69 35.36 2.37 5.04
CA ASP A 69 35.05 1.80 6.35
C ASP A 69 35.64 2.65 7.49
N LYS A 70 36.92 3.07 7.37
CA LYS A 70 37.57 3.89 8.40
C LYS A 70 36.95 5.28 8.52
N VAL A 71 36.56 5.88 7.41
CA VAL A 71 35.84 7.17 7.42
C VAL A 71 34.45 7.01 8.02
N GLY A 72 33.72 5.91 7.69
CA GLY A 72 32.44 5.58 8.29
C GLY A 72 32.52 5.34 9.81
N GLU A 73 33.54 4.60 10.27
CA GLU A 73 33.81 4.42 11.71
C GLU A 73 34.08 5.78 12.40
N ALA A 74 34.95 6.58 11.83
CA ALA A 74 35.29 7.92 12.37
C ALA A 74 34.06 8.84 12.43
N PHE A 75 33.20 8.81 11.40
CA PHE A 75 31.96 9.57 11.40
C PHE A 75 31.01 9.08 12.52
N SER A 76 30.81 7.78 12.65
CA SER A 76 29.92 7.21 13.67
C SER A 76 30.37 7.58 15.09
N VAL A 77 31.69 7.53 15.35
CA VAL A 77 32.26 7.94 16.64
C VAL A 77 32.03 9.44 16.87
N ALA A 78 32.34 10.26 15.86
CA ALA A 78 32.20 11.71 15.95
C ALA A 78 30.72 12.15 16.16
N ALA A 79 29.78 11.54 15.45
CA ALA A 79 28.36 11.81 15.62
C ALA A 79 27.84 11.43 17.01
N ASN A 80 28.29 10.29 17.55
CA ASN A 80 27.94 9.84 18.90
C ASN A 80 28.54 10.76 19.99
N GLU A 81 29.82 11.16 19.86
CA GLU A 81 30.47 12.10 20.80
C GLU A 81 29.77 13.47 20.79
N ALA A 82 29.32 13.92 19.61
CA ALA A 82 28.58 15.16 19.44
C ALA A 82 27.08 15.03 19.84
N GLN A 83 26.60 13.84 20.16
CA GLN A 83 25.20 13.55 20.53
C GLN A 83 24.19 14.01 19.45
N VAL A 84 24.57 13.99 18.16
CA VAL A 84 23.68 14.36 17.07
C VAL A 84 22.95 13.15 16.51
N ARG A 85 21.66 13.30 16.25
CA ARG A 85 20.81 12.28 15.63
C ARG A 85 20.87 12.45 14.11
N VAL A 86 21.66 11.62 13.45
CA VAL A 86 21.89 11.68 12.00
C VAL A 86 20.67 11.15 11.25
N ALA A 87 20.18 11.93 10.28
CA ALA A 87 19.09 11.57 9.38
C ALA A 87 19.65 11.25 7.98
N GLY A 88 19.73 9.96 7.67
CA GLY A 88 20.22 9.46 6.38
C GLY A 88 21.72 9.28 6.33
N GLN A 89 22.26 9.10 5.12
CA GLN A 89 23.69 8.88 4.88
C GLN A 89 24.43 10.21 4.73
N PRO A 90 25.65 10.35 5.33
CA PRO A 90 26.47 11.55 5.13
C PRO A 90 27.05 11.62 3.71
N ARG A 91 27.18 12.83 3.19
CA ARG A 91 27.99 13.11 2.02
C ARG A 91 29.42 13.40 2.49
N ILE A 92 30.36 12.55 2.11
CA ILE A 92 31.75 12.66 2.54
C ILE A 92 32.60 13.14 1.36
N SER A 93 33.42 14.17 1.60
CA SER A 93 34.37 14.70 0.65
C SER A 93 35.74 14.86 1.31
N GLU A 94 36.81 14.57 0.57
CA GLU A 94 38.17 14.79 1.05
C GLU A 94 38.46 16.30 1.14
N LYS A 95 39.09 16.69 2.23
CA LYS A 95 39.49 18.07 2.50
C LYS A 95 40.99 18.24 2.33
N GLU A 96 41.39 19.19 1.50
CA GLU A 96 42.80 19.54 1.30
C GLU A 96 43.41 20.19 2.56
N GLY A 97 44.71 20.05 2.69
CA GLY A 97 45.46 20.67 3.79
C GLY A 97 45.49 19.83 5.08
N ALA A 98 45.36 18.53 4.97
CA ALA A 98 45.51 17.61 6.11
C ALA A 98 46.92 17.66 6.69
N PRO A 99 47.11 17.48 8.02
CA PRO A 99 48.43 17.32 8.65
C PRO A 99 49.17 16.12 8.05
N GLU A 100 50.52 16.16 8.09
CA GLU A 100 51.34 15.08 7.59
C GLU A 100 50.97 13.72 8.23
N GLY A 101 50.77 12.70 7.42
CA GLY A 101 50.40 11.36 7.87
C GLY A 101 48.89 11.17 8.22
N GLN A 102 48.05 12.14 7.89
CA GLN A 102 46.62 12.09 8.12
C GLN A 102 45.83 12.43 6.83
N LEU A 103 44.62 11.88 6.71
CA LEU A 103 43.61 12.29 5.72
C LEU A 103 42.48 12.98 6.45
N THR A 104 42.00 14.08 5.89
CA THR A 104 40.91 14.86 6.46
C THR A 104 39.72 14.83 5.52
N PHE A 105 38.50 14.62 6.09
CA PHE A 105 37.24 14.55 5.33
C PHE A 105 36.22 15.49 5.97
N ASP A 106 35.49 16.19 5.14
CA ASP A 106 34.29 16.89 5.57
C ASP A 106 33.07 15.98 5.30
N ALA A 107 32.35 15.62 6.36
CA ALA A 107 31.11 14.88 6.31
C ALA A 107 29.94 15.85 6.49
N ILE A 108 29.12 16.02 5.46
CA ILE A 108 27.91 16.83 5.48
C ILE A 108 26.72 15.86 5.58
N PHE A 109 25.87 16.07 6.57
CA PHE A 109 24.72 15.23 6.85
C PHE A 109 23.55 16.04 7.41
N GLU A 110 22.36 15.51 7.33
CA GLU A 110 21.18 16.10 7.97
C GLU A 110 20.96 15.48 9.35
N VAL A 111 20.34 16.26 10.23
CA VAL A 111 19.91 15.78 11.56
C VAL A 111 18.39 15.66 11.61
N TYR A 112 17.89 14.81 12.51
CA TYR A 112 16.46 14.78 12.80
C TYR A 112 15.99 16.15 13.32
N PRO A 113 14.86 16.66 12.82
CA PRO A 113 14.33 17.95 13.23
C PRO A 113 13.81 17.92 14.67
N GLU A 114 13.75 19.09 15.27
CA GLU A 114 12.88 19.31 16.44
C GLU A 114 11.46 19.54 15.93
N VAL A 115 10.54 18.70 16.39
CA VAL A 115 9.12 18.82 16.05
C VAL A 115 8.46 19.76 17.06
N LYS A 116 7.96 20.90 16.58
CA LYS A 116 7.17 21.82 17.38
C LYS A 116 5.70 21.49 17.19
N LEU A 117 5.07 20.94 18.23
CA LEU A 117 3.66 20.63 18.21
C LEU A 117 2.87 21.79 18.80
N GLY A 118 1.95 22.34 18.02
CA GLY A 118 0.98 23.35 18.48
C GLY A 118 -0.08 22.75 19.42
N ASN A 119 -0.94 23.60 19.96
CA ASN A 119 -1.98 23.18 20.88
C ASN A 119 -3.07 22.38 20.14
N LEU A 120 -3.25 21.12 20.48
CA LEU A 120 -4.28 20.25 19.92
C LEU A 120 -5.70 20.64 20.38
N ALA A 121 -5.85 21.28 21.54
CA ALA A 121 -7.16 21.70 22.05
C ALA A 121 -7.87 22.74 21.15
N ASP A 122 -7.11 23.39 20.26
CA ASP A 122 -7.66 24.35 19.29
C ASP A 122 -7.96 23.71 17.91
N THR A 123 -7.86 22.37 17.83
CA THR A 123 -8.09 21.65 16.58
C THR A 123 -9.45 20.95 16.61
N GLU A 124 -10.26 21.21 15.60
CA GLU A 124 -11.52 20.51 15.41
C GLU A 124 -11.26 19.20 14.61
N VAL A 125 -11.80 18.09 15.13
CA VAL A 125 -11.71 16.78 14.47
C VAL A 125 -13.11 16.21 14.36
N GLU A 126 -13.53 15.94 13.12
CA GLU A 126 -14.78 15.20 12.88
C GLU A 126 -14.56 13.71 13.15
N LYS A 127 -15.25 13.18 14.16
CA LYS A 127 -15.30 11.74 14.43
C LYS A 127 -16.54 11.16 13.81
N LEU A 128 -16.37 10.32 12.80
CA LEU A 128 -17.47 9.69 12.09
C LEU A 128 -18.08 8.57 12.94
N SER A 129 -19.41 8.46 12.88
CA SER A 129 -20.18 7.33 13.39
C SER A 129 -21.16 6.85 12.32
N ALA A 130 -21.42 5.55 12.26
CA ALA A 130 -22.39 4.94 11.38
C ALA A 130 -23.00 3.69 12.03
N GLU A 131 -24.26 3.44 11.77
CA GLU A 131 -24.98 2.26 12.24
C GLU A 131 -25.40 1.38 11.06
N VAL A 132 -25.49 0.07 11.30
CA VAL A 132 -26.02 -0.88 10.32
C VAL A 132 -27.54 -0.86 10.39
N SER A 133 -28.18 -0.35 9.34
CA SER A 133 -29.62 -0.32 9.22
C SER A 133 -30.18 -1.70 8.78
N ASP A 134 -31.44 -1.97 9.06
CA ASP A 134 -32.13 -3.16 8.54
C ASP A 134 -32.18 -3.14 7.00
N ALA A 135 -32.27 -1.97 6.40
CA ALA A 135 -32.22 -1.82 4.93
C ALA A 135 -30.86 -2.29 4.34
N ALA A 136 -29.73 -2.02 5.04
CA ALA A 136 -28.42 -2.53 4.63
C ALA A 136 -28.35 -4.07 4.72
N ILE A 137 -28.97 -4.66 5.74
CA ILE A 137 -29.08 -6.11 5.89
C ILE A 137 -29.92 -6.70 4.75
N ASP A 138 -31.09 -6.12 4.47
CA ASP A 138 -31.98 -6.58 3.39
C ASP A 138 -31.30 -6.49 2.02
N LYS A 139 -30.60 -5.39 1.74
CA LYS A 139 -29.81 -5.21 0.52
C LYS A 139 -28.72 -6.29 0.38
N THR A 140 -28.07 -6.62 1.49
CA THR A 140 -27.03 -7.69 1.53
C THR A 140 -27.66 -9.05 1.26
N ILE A 141 -28.81 -9.36 1.86
CA ILE A 141 -29.57 -10.59 1.59
C ILE A 141 -29.93 -10.67 0.11
N ASP A 142 -30.40 -9.59 -0.50
CA ASP A 142 -30.75 -9.56 -1.93
C ASP A 142 -29.53 -9.77 -2.83
N ILE A 143 -28.35 -9.24 -2.48
CA ILE A 143 -27.10 -9.54 -3.18
C ILE A 143 -26.78 -11.03 -3.09
N LEU A 144 -26.87 -11.62 -1.91
CA LEU A 144 -26.62 -13.06 -1.70
C LEU A 144 -27.64 -13.94 -2.47
N ARG A 145 -28.89 -13.54 -2.53
CA ARG A 145 -29.94 -14.20 -3.36
C ARG A 145 -29.58 -14.09 -4.84
N LYS A 146 -29.17 -12.93 -5.33
CA LYS A 146 -28.75 -12.74 -6.72
C LYS A 146 -27.53 -13.62 -7.07
N GLN A 147 -26.58 -13.82 -6.16
CA GLN A 147 -25.45 -14.72 -6.36
C GLN A 147 -25.86 -16.21 -6.42
N ARG A 148 -26.95 -16.57 -5.76
CA ARG A 148 -27.52 -17.95 -5.70
C ARG A 148 -28.69 -18.15 -6.63
N ARG A 149 -29.01 -17.19 -7.53
CA ARG A 149 -30.09 -17.30 -8.50
C ARG A 149 -29.88 -18.50 -9.42
N THR A 150 -30.94 -19.15 -9.76
CA THR A 150 -31.02 -20.19 -10.80
C THR A 150 -31.73 -19.62 -12.01
N PHE A 151 -31.61 -20.29 -13.15
CA PHE A 151 -32.19 -19.81 -14.39
C PHE A 151 -33.08 -20.92 -15.02
N ALA A 152 -34.27 -20.54 -15.48
CA ALA A 152 -35.16 -21.41 -16.23
C ALA A 152 -35.52 -20.80 -17.58
N GLN A 153 -35.57 -21.61 -18.62
CA GLN A 153 -35.83 -21.13 -19.98
C GLN A 153 -37.21 -20.46 -20.06
N ARG A 154 -37.26 -19.26 -20.65
CA ARG A 154 -38.51 -18.57 -20.96
C ARG A 154 -39.17 -19.17 -22.20
N ALA A 155 -40.51 -19.06 -22.29
CA ALA A 155 -41.22 -19.32 -23.52
C ALA A 155 -40.77 -18.37 -24.64
N GLN A 156 -40.78 -18.84 -25.88
CA GLN A 156 -40.22 -18.08 -27.01
C GLN A 156 -40.95 -16.77 -27.31
N ASP A 157 -42.20 -16.65 -26.92
CA ASP A 157 -43.06 -15.49 -27.12
C ASP A 157 -42.92 -14.42 -26.03
N VAL A 158 -42.18 -14.73 -24.96
CA VAL A 158 -41.97 -13.80 -23.84
C VAL A 158 -40.76 -12.94 -24.11
N ALA A 159 -40.93 -11.62 -23.91
CA ALA A 159 -39.87 -10.64 -24.06
C ALA A 159 -38.87 -10.66 -22.89
N ALA A 160 -37.63 -10.30 -23.18
CA ALA A 160 -36.55 -10.14 -22.23
C ALA A 160 -36.87 -9.08 -21.17
N GLN A 161 -36.66 -9.40 -19.92
CA GLN A 161 -36.89 -8.52 -18.76
C GLN A 161 -35.62 -8.35 -17.94
N GLU A 162 -35.60 -7.32 -17.13
CA GLU A 162 -34.50 -7.12 -16.16
C GLU A 162 -34.34 -8.34 -15.25
N GLY A 163 -33.10 -8.76 -15.02
CA GLY A 163 -32.76 -9.97 -14.28
C GLY A 163 -32.68 -11.25 -15.13
N ASP A 164 -33.16 -11.25 -16.36
CA ASP A 164 -33.05 -12.41 -17.26
C ASP A 164 -31.62 -12.63 -17.72
N ARG A 165 -31.23 -13.89 -17.87
CA ARG A 165 -30.00 -14.24 -18.56
C ARG A 165 -30.29 -14.40 -20.05
N ALA A 166 -29.70 -13.49 -20.84
CA ALA A 166 -29.78 -13.53 -22.28
C ALA A 166 -28.53 -14.21 -22.86
N THR A 167 -28.74 -15.15 -23.80
CA THR A 167 -27.67 -15.67 -24.68
C THR A 167 -27.89 -15.04 -26.03
N ILE A 168 -26.90 -14.31 -26.51
CA ILE A 168 -26.98 -13.51 -27.74
C ILE A 168 -25.79 -13.79 -28.65
N ASP A 169 -25.99 -13.56 -29.96
CA ASP A 169 -24.91 -13.31 -30.88
C ASP A 169 -24.90 -11.79 -31.15
N PHE A 170 -23.74 -11.19 -31.20
CA PHE A 170 -23.64 -9.79 -31.57
C PHE A 170 -22.46 -9.51 -32.49
N GLU A 171 -22.64 -8.49 -33.33
CA GLU A 171 -21.61 -7.97 -34.21
C GLU A 171 -21.67 -6.43 -34.19
N GLY A 172 -20.61 -5.79 -33.71
CA GLY A 172 -20.47 -4.33 -33.66
C GLY A 172 -19.47 -3.85 -34.72
N LYS A 173 -19.83 -2.79 -35.43
CA LYS A 173 -19.02 -2.18 -36.48
C LYS A 173 -18.83 -0.70 -36.22
N ILE A 174 -17.61 -0.22 -36.44
CA ILE A 174 -17.28 1.21 -36.49
C ILE A 174 -16.87 1.49 -37.94
N ASP A 175 -17.49 2.48 -38.58
CA ASP A 175 -17.24 2.84 -39.99
C ASP A 175 -17.36 1.65 -40.97
N GLY A 176 -18.22 0.68 -40.62
CA GLY A 176 -18.48 -0.52 -41.44
C GLY A 176 -17.53 -1.70 -41.18
N GLU A 177 -16.49 -1.54 -40.34
CA GLU A 177 -15.54 -2.60 -40.00
C GLU A 177 -15.76 -3.14 -38.59
N VAL A 178 -15.64 -4.46 -38.41
CA VAL A 178 -15.76 -5.09 -37.09
C VAL A 178 -14.49 -4.79 -36.28
N PHE A 179 -14.66 -4.16 -35.13
CA PHE A 179 -13.54 -3.86 -34.25
C PHE A 179 -13.16 -5.05 -33.36
N SER A 180 -11.96 -5.00 -32.76
CA SER A 180 -11.46 -6.07 -31.87
C SER A 180 -12.38 -6.19 -30.63
N GLY A 181 -12.96 -7.39 -30.43
CA GLY A 181 -13.99 -7.62 -29.39
C GLY A 181 -15.41 -7.21 -29.78
N GLY A 182 -15.62 -6.69 -31.00
CA GLY A 182 -16.94 -6.28 -31.51
C GLY A 182 -17.83 -7.45 -31.93
N LYS A 183 -17.37 -8.71 -31.91
CA LYS A 183 -18.17 -9.87 -32.30
C LYS A 183 -18.01 -10.98 -31.28
N ALA A 184 -19.15 -11.57 -30.90
CA ALA A 184 -19.20 -12.81 -30.14
C ALA A 184 -20.47 -13.61 -30.48
N ASP A 185 -20.34 -14.92 -30.45
CA ASP A 185 -21.42 -15.87 -30.56
C ASP A 185 -21.68 -16.53 -29.21
N ASP A 186 -22.94 -16.84 -28.90
CA ASP A 186 -23.38 -17.46 -27.64
C ASP A 186 -22.96 -16.70 -26.35
N PHE A 187 -22.82 -15.38 -26.47
CA PHE A 187 -22.45 -14.55 -25.34
C PHE A 187 -23.59 -14.48 -24.31
N GLN A 188 -23.26 -14.74 -23.04
CA GLN A 188 -24.23 -14.74 -21.96
C GLN A 188 -24.01 -13.55 -21.04
N PHE A 189 -25.06 -12.80 -20.76
CA PHE A 189 -25.07 -11.75 -19.76
C PHE A 189 -26.44 -11.65 -19.10
N ILE A 190 -26.52 -10.93 -18.00
CA ILE A 190 -27.74 -10.74 -17.25
C ILE A 190 -28.18 -9.30 -17.39
N LEU A 191 -29.41 -9.09 -17.90
CA LEU A 191 -29.96 -7.77 -18.07
C LEU A 191 -30.13 -7.07 -16.72
N GLY A 192 -29.64 -5.84 -16.63
CA GLY A 192 -29.70 -5.02 -15.42
C GLY A 192 -28.59 -5.25 -14.41
N ASP A 193 -27.63 -6.15 -14.66
CA ASP A 193 -26.48 -6.37 -13.78
C ASP A 193 -25.28 -5.44 -14.11
N GLY A 194 -25.40 -4.57 -15.14
CA GLY A 194 -24.34 -3.63 -15.52
C GLY A 194 -23.12 -4.32 -16.15
N GLN A 195 -23.27 -5.53 -16.69
CA GLN A 195 -22.18 -6.25 -17.37
C GLN A 195 -21.89 -5.64 -18.75
N MET A 196 -22.88 -5.04 -19.36
CA MET A 196 -22.79 -4.34 -20.64
C MET A 196 -23.12 -2.86 -20.45
N LEU A 197 -22.79 -2.03 -21.44
CA LEU A 197 -23.23 -0.63 -21.43
C LEU A 197 -24.76 -0.55 -21.37
N LYS A 198 -25.27 0.41 -20.63
CA LYS A 198 -26.71 0.54 -20.37
C LYS A 198 -27.54 0.58 -21.67
N GLU A 199 -27.08 1.32 -22.67
CA GLU A 199 -27.70 1.43 -23.98
C GLU A 199 -27.77 0.08 -24.71
N PHE A 200 -26.81 -0.81 -24.47
CA PHE A 200 -26.81 -2.16 -25.00
C PHE A 200 -27.84 -3.03 -24.28
N GLU A 201 -27.89 -2.98 -22.96
CA GLU A 201 -28.89 -3.70 -22.16
C GLU A 201 -30.31 -3.24 -22.46
N ASP A 202 -30.50 -1.91 -22.59
CA ASP A 202 -31.80 -1.32 -22.96
C ASP A 202 -32.25 -1.74 -24.36
N ALA A 203 -31.31 -1.92 -25.30
CA ALA A 203 -31.62 -2.38 -26.65
C ALA A 203 -32.09 -3.83 -26.71
N VAL A 204 -31.52 -4.70 -25.85
CA VAL A 204 -31.89 -6.13 -25.73
C VAL A 204 -33.13 -6.31 -24.89
N SER A 205 -33.39 -5.41 -23.95
CA SER A 205 -34.63 -5.41 -23.16
C SER A 205 -35.86 -5.36 -24.05
N GLY A 206 -36.86 -6.20 -23.81
CA GLY A 206 -38.06 -6.29 -24.61
C GLY A 206 -37.96 -7.16 -25.88
N MET A 207 -36.75 -7.60 -26.28
CA MET A 207 -36.58 -8.52 -27.41
C MET A 207 -37.02 -9.97 -27.04
N LYS A 208 -37.48 -10.71 -28.04
CA LYS A 208 -37.85 -12.11 -27.89
C LYS A 208 -36.77 -13.03 -28.44
N THR A 209 -36.84 -14.29 -28.05
CA THR A 209 -35.99 -15.33 -28.62
C THR A 209 -36.15 -15.41 -30.13
N GLY A 210 -35.06 -15.37 -30.89
CA GLY A 210 -34.98 -15.35 -32.34
C GLY A 210 -35.06 -13.96 -32.97
N GLU A 211 -35.33 -12.90 -32.21
CA GLU A 211 -35.34 -11.55 -32.76
C GLU A 211 -33.93 -11.00 -32.93
N SER A 212 -33.75 -10.18 -33.99
CA SER A 212 -32.53 -9.43 -34.26
C SER A 212 -32.84 -7.95 -34.31
N LYS A 213 -31.95 -7.13 -33.77
CA LYS A 213 -32.07 -5.65 -33.74
C LYS A 213 -30.73 -5.03 -34.01
N THR A 214 -30.75 -3.96 -34.81
CA THR A 214 -29.58 -3.12 -35.05
C THR A 214 -29.78 -1.77 -34.36
N PHE A 215 -28.79 -1.30 -33.65
CA PHE A 215 -28.84 -0.02 -32.92
C PHE A 215 -27.44 0.60 -32.83
N PRO A 216 -27.33 1.91 -32.85
CA PRO A 216 -26.09 2.63 -32.56
C PRO A 216 -25.82 2.64 -31.06
N LEU A 217 -24.53 2.49 -30.69
CA LEU A 217 -24.06 2.56 -29.31
C LEU A 217 -22.84 3.47 -29.26
N ALA A 218 -22.91 4.52 -28.46
CA ALA A 218 -21.81 5.43 -28.23
C ALA A 218 -20.95 4.97 -27.03
N PHE A 219 -19.66 4.71 -27.28
CA PHE A 219 -18.74 4.41 -26.18
C PHE A 219 -18.36 5.70 -25.44
N PRO A 220 -18.36 5.71 -24.10
CA PRO A 220 -17.86 6.83 -23.31
C PRO A 220 -16.41 7.19 -23.68
N ALA A 221 -16.03 8.46 -23.52
CA ALA A 221 -14.68 8.91 -23.83
C ALA A 221 -13.60 8.29 -22.93
N ASP A 222 -13.98 7.88 -21.72
CA ASP A 222 -13.17 7.21 -20.71
C ASP A 222 -13.29 5.68 -20.73
N TYR A 223 -13.87 5.12 -21.80
CA TYR A 223 -14.02 3.67 -21.92
C TYR A 223 -12.65 2.99 -21.95
N HIS A 224 -12.53 1.87 -21.22
CA HIS A 224 -11.28 1.15 -21.05
C HIS A 224 -10.62 0.64 -22.34
N GLY A 225 -11.43 0.40 -23.40
CA GLY A 225 -10.96 0.02 -24.74
C GLY A 225 -10.57 1.27 -25.54
N GLN A 226 -9.27 1.61 -25.56
CA GLN A 226 -8.78 2.85 -26.23
C GLN A 226 -9.12 2.92 -27.72
N ASP A 227 -9.26 1.79 -28.39
CA ASP A 227 -9.56 1.71 -29.83
C ASP A 227 -11.02 2.15 -30.15
N VAL A 228 -11.92 2.07 -29.18
CA VAL A 228 -13.36 2.35 -29.33
C VAL A 228 -13.84 3.54 -28.49
N ALA A 229 -13.05 4.01 -27.53
CA ALA A 229 -13.41 5.12 -26.66
C ALA A 229 -13.81 6.37 -27.44
N GLY A 230 -14.98 6.98 -27.08
CA GLY A 230 -15.53 8.16 -27.74
C GLY A 230 -16.09 7.92 -29.15
N LYS A 231 -16.11 6.68 -29.67
CA LYS A 231 -16.67 6.34 -30.96
C LYS A 231 -18.07 5.77 -30.84
N THR A 232 -18.82 5.84 -31.93
CA THR A 232 -20.13 5.19 -32.05
C THR A 232 -19.98 3.95 -32.93
N ALA A 233 -20.53 2.80 -32.46
CA ALA A 233 -20.57 1.55 -33.20
C ALA A 233 -22.02 1.15 -33.48
N ASP A 234 -22.25 0.60 -34.67
CA ASP A 234 -23.52 -0.04 -35.00
C ASP A 234 -23.48 -1.50 -34.59
N PHE A 235 -24.30 -1.87 -33.61
CA PHE A 235 -24.43 -3.24 -33.12
C PHE A 235 -25.63 -3.92 -33.74
N MET A 236 -25.41 -5.10 -34.31
CA MET A 236 -26.46 -6.05 -34.64
C MET A 236 -26.45 -7.15 -33.57
N VAL A 237 -27.56 -7.32 -32.85
CA VAL A 237 -27.74 -8.33 -31.79
C VAL A 237 -28.87 -9.26 -32.17
N THR A 238 -28.63 -10.58 -31.98
CA THR A 238 -29.63 -11.63 -32.14
C THR A 238 -29.80 -12.38 -30.82
N VAL A 239 -31.01 -12.42 -30.28
CA VAL A 239 -31.31 -13.16 -29.05
C VAL A 239 -31.54 -14.64 -29.37
N LYS A 240 -30.64 -15.51 -28.89
CA LYS A 240 -30.76 -16.99 -29.09
C LYS A 240 -31.56 -17.64 -28.01
N LYS A 241 -31.40 -17.21 -26.77
CA LYS A 241 -32.06 -17.85 -25.61
C LYS A 241 -32.31 -16.79 -24.53
N LEU A 242 -33.47 -16.91 -23.89
CA LEU A 242 -33.80 -16.14 -22.70
C LEU A 242 -34.13 -17.10 -21.53
N GLU A 243 -33.58 -16.79 -20.37
CA GLU A 243 -33.77 -17.55 -19.16
C GLU A 243 -34.16 -16.63 -18.01
N ALA A 244 -35.32 -16.89 -17.41
CA ALA A 244 -35.81 -16.14 -16.25
C ALA A 244 -34.94 -16.44 -15.03
N ALA A 245 -34.52 -15.43 -14.30
CA ALA A 245 -33.88 -15.62 -13.01
C ALA A 245 -34.91 -16.04 -11.95
N HIS A 246 -34.59 -17.07 -11.23
CA HIS A 246 -35.32 -17.49 -10.02
C HIS A 246 -34.45 -17.22 -8.80
N LEU A 247 -34.79 -16.19 -8.05
CA LEU A 247 -34.12 -15.85 -6.78
C LEU A 247 -34.66 -16.82 -5.69
N PRO A 248 -33.76 -17.44 -4.91
CA PRO A 248 -34.21 -18.25 -3.79
C PRO A 248 -35.02 -17.41 -2.79
N GLU A 249 -36.04 -17.97 -2.20
CA GLU A 249 -36.77 -17.31 -1.12
C GLU A 249 -35.92 -17.18 0.12
N VAL A 250 -36.18 -16.13 0.92
CA VAL A 250 -35.51 -15.91 2.21
C VAL A 250 -36.13 -16.85 3.23
N ASN A 251 -35.61 -18.07 3.32
CA ASN A 251 -36.10 -19.14 4.16
C ASN A 251 -34.92 -19.96 4.75
N GLU A 252 -35.27 -20.99 5.51
CA GLU A 252 -34.30 -21.90 6.14
C GLU A 252 -33.41 -22.61 5.13
N ALA A 253 -33.88 -22.89 3.91
CA ALA A 253 -33.08 -23.52 2.87
C ALA A 253 -31.95 -22.57 2.37
N LEU A 254 -32.26 -21.29 2.22
CA LEU A 254 -31.26 -20.26 1.89
C LEU A 254 -30.25 -20.14 3.02
N ALA A 255 -30.69 -20.00 4.28
CA ALA A 255 -29.83 -19.89 5.44
C ALA A 255 -28.85 -21.08 5.53
N LYS A 256 -29.35 -22.29 5.36
CA LYS A 256 -28.55 -23.52 5.32
C LYS A 256 -27.53 -23.51 4.17
N SER A 257 -27.93 -23.05 2.97
CA SER A 257 -27.04 -22.99 1.80
C SER A 257 -25.91 -21.98 1.96
N LEU A 258 -26.09 -20.98 2.83
CA LEU A 258 -25.11 -19.97 3.19
C LEU A 258 -24.24 -20.37 4.40
N GLY A 259 -24.48 -21.56 4.98
CA GLY A 259 -23.67 -22.10 6.07
C GLY A 259 -24.05 -21.58 7.46
N ILE A 260 -25.27 -21.03 7.61
CA ILE A 260 -25.77 -20.56 8.91
C ILE A 260 -25.99 -21.74 9.85
N ALA A 261 -25.39 -21.70 11.04
CA ALA A 261 -25.29 -22.82 11.96
C ALA A 261 -26.68 -23.33 12.45
N ASP A 262 -27.59 -22.41 12.74
CA ASP A 262 -28.97 -22.72 13.18
C ASP A 262 -29.96 -22.87 12.01
N ALA A 263 -29.51 -22.60 10.78
CA ALA A 263 -30.27 -22.64 9.56
C ALA A 263 -31.59 -21.82 9.59
N THR A 264 -31.67 -20.77 10.44
CA THR A 264 -32.83 -19.89 10.55
C THR A 264 -32.66 -18.58 9.79
N VAL A 265 -33.77 -17.93 9.42
CA VAL A 265 -33.73 -16.59 8.80
C VAL A 265 -33.20 -15.53 9.80
N GLU A 266 -33.60 -15.66 11.06
CA GLU A 266 -33.13 -14.82 12.16
C GLU A 266 -31.62 -14.96 12.34
N GLY A 267 -31.08 -16.18 12.32
CA GLY A 267 -29.65 -16.46 12.37
C GLY A 267 -28.88 -15.87 11.17
N LEU A 268 -29.47 -16.00 9.96
CA LEU A 268 -28.92 -15.38 8.76
C LEU A 268 -28.82 -13.84 8.91
N ARG A 269 -29.87 -13.18 9.36
CA ARG A 269 -29.89 -11.74 9.59
C ARG A 269 -28.91 -11.32 10.67
N ALA A 270 -28.80 -12.09 11.75
CA ALA A 270 -27.85 -11.83 12.83
C ALA A 270 -26.39 -11.97 12.37
N ASP A 271 -26.09 -12.98 11.56
CA ASP A 271 -24.75 -13.19 11.01
C ASP A 271 -24.35 -12.06 10.03
N ILE A 272 -25.26 -11.69 9.14
CA ILE A 272 -25.07 -10.56 8.22
C ILE A 272 -24.86 -9.27 9.02
N ARG A 273 -25.71 -8.97 10.01
CA ARG A 273 -25.56 -7.79 10.88
C ARG A 273 -24.18 -7.76 11.52
N LYS A 274 -23.76 -8.86 12.14
CA LYS A 274 -22.44 -8.98 12.77
C LYS A 274 -21.30 -8.72 11.80
N ASN A 275 -21.39 -9.23 10.58
CA ASN A 275 -20.38 -9.02 9.54
C ASN A 275 -20.34 -7.55 9.08
N LEU A 276 -21.51 -6.93 8.86
CA LEU A 276 -21.60 -5.52 8.48
C LEU A 276 -21.12 -4.58 9.62
N GLU A 277 -21.48 -4.85 10.87
CA GLU A 277 -21.02 -4.08 12.04
C GLU A 277 -19.50 -4.16 12.18
N ARG A 278 -18.90 -5.31 11.91
CA ARG A 278 -17.44 -5.47 11.89
C ARG A 278 -16.81 -4.62 10.78
N GLU A 279 -17.36 -4.65 9.57
CA GLU A 279 -16.87 -3.84 8.45
C GLU A 279 -17.00 -2.34 8.74
N VAL A 280 -18.14 -1.91 9.30
CA VAL A 280 -18.38 -0.53 9.75
C VAL A 280 -17.32 -0.13 10.79
N LYS A 281 -17.11 -0.98 11.81
CA LYS A 281 -16.09 -0.73 12.85
C LYS A 281 -14.71 -0.49 12.25
N PHE A 282 -14.27 -1.37 11.33
CA PHE A 282 -12.96 -1.24 10.69
C PHE A 282 -12.85 0.02 9.86
N ARG A 283 -13.85 0.35 9.07
CA ARG A 283 -13.84 1.56 8.22
C ARG A 283 -13.88 2.84 9.04
N LEU A 284 -14.72 2.89 10.07
CA LEU A 284 -14.79 4.03 10.99
C LEU A 284 -13.46 4.21 11.72
N LEU A 285 -12.85 3.12 12.22
CA LEU A 285 -11.55 3.18 12.86
C LEU A 285 -10.49 3.75 11.93
N ALA A 286 -10.42 3.29 10.69
CA ALA A 286 -9.47 3.78 9.70
C ALA A 286 -9.68 5.26 9.36
N ARG A 287 -10.95 5.68 9.12
CA ARG A 287 -11.27 7.08 8.80
C ARG A 287 -11.04 8.02 9.97
N ASN A 288 -11.45 7.64 11.18
CA ASN A 288 -11.27 8.44 12.38
C ASN A 288 -9.78 8.55 12.77
N LYS A 289 -9.02 7.46 12.58
CA LYS A 289 -7.56 7.48 12.75
C LYS A 289 -6.92 8.44 11.75
N GLN A 290 -7.31 8.38 10.48
CA GLN A 290 -6.78 9.32 9.47
C GLN A 290 -7.08 10.77 9.83
N ALA A 291 -8.31 11.08 10.23
CA ALA A 291 -8.68 12.43 10.65
C ALA A 291 -7.85 12.92 11.86
N ALA A 292 -7.61 12.05 12.85
CA ALA A 292 -6.75 12.37 13.98
C ALA A 292 -5.29 12.62 13.57
N MET A 293 -4.75 11.80 12.64
CA MET A 293 -3.38 11.98 12.14
C MET A 293 -3.24 13.25 11.30
N ASP A 294 -4.21 13.57 10.46
CA ASP A 294 -4.22 14.81 9.67
C ASP A 294 -4.28 16.04 10.57
N ALA A 295 -5.10 15.99 11.61
CA ALA A 295 -5.18 17.02 12.63
C ALA A 295 -3.84 17.22 13.36
N LEU A 296 -3.19 16.13 13.75
CA LEU A 296 -1.88 16.14 14.39
C LEU A 296 -0.83 16.78 13.49
N VAL A 297 -0.74 16.34 12.23
CA VAL A 297 0.22 16.87 11.26
C VAL A 297 -0.02 18.35 10.97
N SER A 298 -1.28 18.79 10.92
CA SER A 298 -1.62 20.20 10.66
C SER A 298 -1.11 21.17 11.72
N LYS A 299 -0.89 20.69 12.95
CA LYS A 299 -0.38 21.46 14.08
C LYS A 299 1.12 21.31 14.32
N ALA A 300 1.79 20.52 13.49
CA ALA A 300 3.22 20.29 13.64
C ALA A 300 4.04 21.14 12.66
N GLU A 301 5.01 21.87 13.22
CA GLU A 301 6.00 22.63 12.47
C GLU A 301 7.35 21.90 12.53
N LEU A 302 7.88 21.51 11.38
CA LEU A 302 9.18 20.88 11.25
C LEU A 302 9.75 21.05 9.83
N ASP A 303 11.04 21.09 9.72
CA ASP A 303 11.74 20.88 8.45
C ASP A 303 11.85 19.40 8.15
N LEU A 304 11.79 19.01 6.88
CA LEU A 304 11.92 17.61 6.48
C LEU A 304 13.35 17.31 6.04
N PRO A 305 14.01 16.28 6.63
CA PRO A 305 15.30 15.81 6.16
C PRO A 305 15.16 15.23 4.75
N GLN A 306 15.84 15.84 3.78
CA GLN A 306 15.75 15.45 2.36
C GLN A 306 16.26 14.02 2.13
N ALA A 307 17.26 13.61 2.90
CA ALA A 307 17.78 12.25 2.85
C ALA A 307 16.71 11.20 3.21
N ILE A 308 15.85 11.47 4.21
CA ILE A 308 14.75 10.56 4.59
C ILE A 308 13.64 10.61 3.52
N VAL A 309 13.32 11.80 3.00
CA VAL A 309 12.33 11.95 1.91
C VAL A 309 12.77 11.16 0.68
N GLN A 310 14.04 11.25 0.28
CA GLN A 310 14.55 10.53 -0.86
C GLN A 310 14.51 9.00 -0.67
N ASN A 311 14.84 8.51 0.52
CA ASN A 311 14.71 7.09 0.86
C ASN A 311 13.25 6.61 0.76
N GLU A 312 12.29 7.42 1.21
CA GLU A 312 10.87 7.09 1.09
C GLU A 312 10.40 7.10 -0.37
N ILE A 313 10.89 8.03 -1.20
CA ILE A 313 10.62 8.05 -2.64
C ILE A 313 11.10 6.73 -3.28
N GLU A 314 12.33 6.30 -3.00
CA GLU A 314 12.84 5.05 -3.57
C GLU A 314 12.00 3.84 -3.10
N ARG A 315 11.59 3.80 -1.83
CA ARG A 315 10.70 2.76 -1.33
C ARG A 315 9.34 2.73 -2.03
N LEU A 316 8.77 3.89 -2.31
CA LEU A 316 7.51 4.01 -3.07
C LEU A 316 7.68 3.54 -4.51
N LYS A 317 8.79 3.89 -5.16
CA LYS A 317 9.13 3.44 -6.51
C LYS A 317 9.32 1.92 -6.58
N GLU A 318 9.98 1.33 -5.58
CA GLU A 318 10.12 -0.14 -5.48
C GLU A 318 8.76 -0.83 -5.35
N GLY A 319 7.88 -0.29 -4.51
CA GLY A 319 6.50 -0.76 -4.40
C GLY A 319 5.73 -0.69 -5.72
N ALA A 320 5.83 0.44 -6.42
CA ALA A 320 5.20 0.62 -7.73
C ALA A 320 5.75 -0.34 -8.79
N ARG A 321 7.07 -0.58 -8.80
CA ARG A 321 7.68 -1.59 -9.69
C ARG A 321 7.20 -3.00 -9.39
N ALA A 322 7.06 -3.34 -8.11
CA ALA A 322 6.53 -4.64 -7.70
C ALA A 322 5.07 -4.84 -8.16
N ASP A 323 4.24 -3.80 -8.05
CA ASP A 323 2.85 -3.83 -8.54
C ASP A 323 2.78 -3.98 -10.07
N LEU A 324 3.59 -3.22 -10.82
CA LEU A 324 3.69 -3.35 -12.27
C LEU A 324 4.12 -4.77 -12.69
N LYS A 325 5.06 -5.38 -11.96
CA LYS A 325 5.51 -6.75 -12.20
C LYS A 325 4.39 -7.76 -11.95
N GLN A 326 3.62 -7.57 -10.88
CA GLN A 326 2.46 -8.41 -10.58
C GLN A 326 1.38 -8.33 -11.66
N ARG A 327 1.21 -7.15 -12.27
CA ARG A 327 0.31 -6.92 -13.41
C ARG A 327 0.86 -7.44 -14.75
N GLY A 328 2.04 -8.07 -14.76
CA GLY A 328 2.64 -8.68 -15.95
C GLY A 328 3.35 -7.72 -16.90
N VAL A 329 3.66 -6.50 -16.46
CA VAL A 329 4.42 -5.55 -17.26
C VAL A 329 5.87 -6.04 -17.42
N LYS A 330 6.33 -6.19 -18.64
CA LYS A 330 7.72 -6.59 -18.96
C LYS A 330 8.69 -5.48 -18.54
N ASP A 331 9.86 -5.87 -18.04
CA ASP A 331 10.92 -4.95 -17.59
C ASP A 331 10.48 -3.91 -16.53
N ALA A 332 9.46 -4.24 -15.72
CA ALA A 332 8.95 -3.37 -14.66
C ALA A 332 10.05 -2.90 -13.69
N ASP A 333 11.04 -3.75 -13.41
CA ASP A 333 12.17 -3.43 -12.52
C ASP A 333 13.05 -2.27 -13.06
N LYS A 334 13.02 -2.01 -14.39
CA LYS A 334 13.77 -0.94 -15.06
C LYS A 334 12.91 0.26 -15.45
N ALA A 335 11.62 0.23 -15.12
CA ALA A 335 10.72 1.31 -15.48
C ALA A 335 11.23 2.65 -14.91
N PRO A 336 11.45 3.68 -15.76
CA PRO A 336 11.84 4.99 -15.30
C PRO A 336 10.63 5.66 -14.65
N ILE A 337 10.63 5.74 -13.34
CA ILE A 337 9.57 6.41 -12.59
C ILE A 337 10.17 7.70 -12.02
N PRO A 338 9.69 8.89 -12.45
CA PRO A 338 10.18 10.17 -11.94
C PRO A 338 9.90 10.33 -10.44
N ASP A 339 10.85 10.91 -9.70
CA ASP A 339 10.75 11.17 -8.27
C ASP A 339 9.57 12.09 -7.92
N ASP A 340 9.29 13.06 -8.77
CA ASP A 340 8.26 14.07 -8.54
C ASP A 340 6.85 13.50 -8.39
N ILE A 341 6.60 12.31 -8.97
CA ILE A 341 5.31 11.60 -8.83
C ILE A 341 5.08 11.21 -7.36
N PHE A 342 6.13 10.77 -6.66
CA PHE A 342 6.02 10.27 -5.29
C PHE A 342 6.44 11.28 -4.23
N ARG A 343 7.10 12.37 -4.60
CA ARG A 343 7.60 13.38 -3.66
C ARG A 343 6.53 13.89 -2.68
N PRO A 344 5.32 14.32 -3.13
CA PRO A 344 4.30 14.81 -2.19
C PRO A 344 3.87 13.75 -1.18
N GLN A 345 3.71 12.50 -1.64
CA GLN A 345 3.34 11.38 -0.78
C GLN A 345 4.47 11.01 0.19
N ALA A 346 5.72 11.03 -0.27
CA ALA A 346 6.88 10.76 0.56
C ALA A 346 7.04 11.82 1.65
N GLU A 347 6.92 13.11 1.31
CA GLU A 347 6.98 14.21 2.27
C GLU A 347 5.89 14.10 3.33
N GLN A 348 4.65 13.77 2.93
CA GLN A 348 3.55 13.56 3.87
C GLN A 348 3.81 12.39 4.81
N ARG A 349 4.31 11.25 4.29
CA ARG A 349 4.64 10.08 5.11
C ARG A 349 5.78 10.33 6.08
N VAL A 350 6.86 10.98 5.61
CA VAL A 350 8.00 11.34 6.45
C VAL A 350 7.57 12.33 7.54
N ARG A 351 6.79 13.34 7.18
CA ARG A 351 6.23 14.30 8.14
C ARG A 351 5.42 13.59 9.21
N LEU A 352 4.47 12.75 8.83
CA LEU A 352 3.64 11.99 9.76
C LEU A 352 4.51 11.11 10.67
N GLY A 353 5.46 10.36 10.11
CA GLY A 353 6.35 9.49 10.89
C GLY A 353 7.17 10.24 11.93
N LEU A 354 7.71 11.41 11.58
CA LEU A 354 8.50 12.24 12.50
C LEU A 354 7.63 12.82 13.62
N VAL A 355 6.42 13.30 13.29
CA VAL A 355 5.49 13.86 14.26
C VAL A 355 4.99 12.78 15.23
N VAL A 356 4.59 11.61 14.70
CA VAL A 356 4.15 10.46 15.51
C VAL A 356 5.27 10.02 16.46
N ALA A 357 6.51 9.88 15.96
CA ALA A 357 7.65 9.48 16.79
C ALA A 357 7.89 10.46 17.96
N GLU A 358 7.75 11.76 17.71
CA GLU A 358 7.90 12.78 18.76
C GLU A 358 6.79 12.73 19.80
N VAL A 359 5.53 12.59 19.33
CA VAL A 359 4.35 12.49 20.22
C VAL A 359 4.42 11.23 21.08
N VAL A 360 4.82 10.10 20.50
CA VAL A 360 5.02 8.83 21.23
C VAL A 360 6.07 8.99 22.32
N ARG A 361 7.21 9.61 21.98
CA ARG A 361 8.30 9.85 22.92
C ARG A 361 7.89 10.80 24.06
N GLY A 362 7.26 11.92 23.70
CA GLY A 362 6.89 12.96 24.65
C GLY A 362 5.76 12.57 25.61
N ASN A 363 4.88 11.65 25.19
CA ASN A 363 3.69 11.26 25.96
C ASN A 363 3.69 9.77 26.38
N THR A 364 4.79 9.06 26.18
CA THR A 364 4.96 7.63 26.57
C THR A 364 3.88 6.72 25.97
N LEU A 365 3.54 6.93 24.67
CA LEU A 365 2.50 6.19 23.95
C LEU A 365 3.01 4.92 23.25
N HIS A 366 4.10 4.35 23.73
CA HIS A 366 4.62 3.09 23.21
C HIS A 366 3.60 1.96 23.37
N ALA A 367 3.59 1.03 22.42
CA ALA A 367 2.75 -0.16 22.51
C ALA A 367 3.15 -1.02 23.71
N LYS A 368 2.16 -1.39 24.53
CA LYS A 368 2.37 -2.32 25.64
C LYS A 368 2.18 -3.75 25.14
N PRO A 369 2.93 -4.74 25.70
CA PRO A 369 2.79 -6.15 25.28
C PRO A 369 1.34 -6.66 25.31
N GLU A 370 0.57 -6.23 26.31
CA GLU A 370 -0.84 -6.62 26.47
C GLU A 370 -1.72 -6.08 25.32
N GLN A 371 -1.44 -4.86 24.81
CA GLN A 371 -2.14 -4.27 23.69
C GLN A 371 -1.83 -5.01 22.38
N ILE A 372 -0.55 -5.37 22.17
CA ILE A 372 -0.11 -6.15 21.01
C ILE A 372 -0.83 -7.51 21.00
N GLN A 373 -0.84 -8.22 22.12
CA GLN A 373 -1.51 -9.51 22.22
C GLN A 373 -3.03 -9.40 22.05
N ALA A 374 -3.65 -8.37 22.62
CA ALA A 374 -5.08 -8.12 22.44
C ALA A 374 -5.44 -7.87 20.97
N HIS A 375 -4.61 -7.09 20.26
CA HIS A 375 -4.81 -6.83 18.83
C HIS A 375 -4.64 -8.10 17.98
N ILE A 376 -3.62 -8.92 18.28
CA ILE A 376 -3.41 -10.22 17.59
C ILE A 376 -4.62 -11.15 17.82
N LEU A 377 -5.16 -11.21 19.05
CA LEU A 377 -6.34 -12.01 19.36
C LEU A 377 -7.59 -11.50 18.63
N GLU A 378 -7.78 -10.18 18.51
CA GLU A 378 -8.87 -9.58 17.73
C GLU A 378 -8.76 -9.98 16.25
N LEU A 379 -7.58 -9.89 15.63
CA LEU A 379 -7.33 -10.34 14.27
C LEU A 379 -7.61 -11.83 14.12
N ALA A 380 -7.10 -12.64 15.03
CA ALA A 380 -7.24 -14.10 15.02
C ALA A 380 -8.70 -14.56 15.14
N SER A 381 -9.56 -13.81 15.84
CA SER A 381 -10.96 -14.15 16.09
C SER A 381 -11.81 -14.33 14.81
N SER A 382 -11.32 -13.84 13.67
CA SER A 382 -11.99 -13.94 12.37
C SER A 382 -11.65 -15.21 11.59
N TYR A 383 -10.75 -16.04 12.10
CA TYR A 383 -10.28 -17.26 11.44
C TYR A 383 -10.86 -18.51 12.09
N GLU A 384 -10.99 -19.59 11.34
CA GLU A 384 -11.46 -20.89 11.85
C GLU A 384 -10.54 -21.47 12.95
N ARG A 385 -9.24 -21.16 12.88
CA ARG A 385 -8.23 -21.62 13.82
C ARG A 385 -7.43 -20.44 14.40
N PRO A 386 -8.00 -19.71 15.36
CA PRO A 386 -7.37 -18.51 15.93
C PRO A 386 -5.98 -18.76 16.51
N GLU A 387 -5.76 -19.92 17.13
CA GLU A 387 -4.48 -20.28 17.74
C GLU A 387 -3.32 -20.36 16.74
N ASP A 388 -3.59 -20.80 15.51
CA ASP A 388 -2.56 -20.86 14.46
C ASP A 388 -2.16 -19.45 14.01
N VAL A 389 -3.12 -18.54 13.93
CA VAL A 389 -2.87 -17.14 13.58
C VAL A 389 -2.03 -16.45 14.68
N VAL A 390 -2.40 -16.63 15.94
CA VAL A 390 -1.64 -16.11 17.09
C VAL A 390 -0.19 -16.63 17.05
N ARG A 391 -0.02 -17.92 16.81
CA ARG A 391 1.30 -18.55 16.71
C ARG A 391 2.10 -18.00 15.53
N TRP A 392 1.43 -17.75 14.40
CA TRP A 392 2.05 -17.21 13.20
C TRP A 392 2.60 -15.78 13.43
N TYR A 393 1.85 -14.91 14.10
CA TYR A 393 2.33 -13.56 14.47
C TYR A 393 3.50 -13.63 15.46
N ASN A 394 3.37 -14.44 16.51
CA ASN A 394 4.38 -14.53 17.57
C ASN A 394 5.70 -15.22 17.13
N SER A 395 5.71 -15.88 15.97
CA SER A 395 6.90 -16.57 15.47
C SER A 395 7.88 -15.69 14.71
N ASP A 396 7.54 -14.43 14.43
CA ASP A 396 8.32 -13.54 13.58
C ASP A 396 8.34 -12.11 14.14
N ASN A 397 9.54 -11.61 14.44
CA ASN A 397 9.72 -10.26 14.98
C ASN A 397 9.26 -9.16 14.02
N GLN A 398 9.35 -9.37 12.70
CA GLN A 398 8.91 -8.38 11.73
C GLN A 398 7.38 -8.23 11.78
N ARG A 399 6.66 -9.34 11.88
CA ARG A 399 5.18 -9.32 12.02
C ARG A 399 4.74 -8.69 13.33
N LEU A 400 5.46 -8.98 14.41
CA LEU A 400 5.21 -8.32 15.70
C LEU A 400 5.44 -6.81 15.62
N ALA A 401 6.49 -6.36 14.92
CA ALA A 401 6.75 -4.93 14.72
C ALA A 401 5.65 -4.25 13.88
N GLU A 402 5.06 -4.95 12.89
CA GLU A 402 3.91 -4.44 12.14
C GLU A 402 2.68 -4.24 13.05
N VAL A 403 2.39 -5.22 13.92
CA VAL A 403 1.30 -5.09 14.90
C VAL A 403 1.59 -3.98 15.92
N GLU A 404 2.83 -3.88 16.39
CA GLU A 404 3.26 -2.82 17.30
C GLU A 404 3.03 -1.44 16.68
N ALA A 405 3.37 -1.26 15.41
CA ALA A 405 3.13 0.01 14.70
C ALA A 405 1.63 0.36 14.66
N VAL A 406 0.75 -0.60 14.39
CA VAL A 406 -0.71 -0.39 14.39
C VAL A 406 -1.23 0.01 15.78
N VAL A 407 -0.71 -0.63 16.83
CA VAL A 407 -1.07 -0.29 18.22
C VAL A 407 -0.60 1.11 18.60
N ILE A 408 0.65 1.47 18.22
CA ILE A 408 1.19 2.82 18.44
C ILE A 408 0.32 3.87 17.74
N GLU A 409 -0.03 3.65 16.47
CA GLU A 409 -0.92 4.55 15.73
C GLU A 409 -2.29 4.70 16.42
N SER A 410 -2.84 3.62 16.98
CA SER A 410 -4.09 3.67 17.73
C SER A 410 -3.94 4.48 19.01
N ASN A 411 -2.86 4.26 19.78
CA ASN A 411 -2.57 5.04 21.00
C ASN A 411 -2.43 6.54 20.69
N VAL A 412 -1.76 6.90 19.59
CA VAL A 412 -1.61 8.29 19.15
C VAL A 412 -2.96 8.87 18.71
N SER A 413 -3.76 8.10 17.97
CA SER A 413 -5.10 8.53 17.55
C SER A 413 -5.98 8.84 18.76
N ASP A 414 -6.01 7.94 19.75
CA ASP A 414 -6.78 8.12 20.97
C ASP A 414 -6.29 9.32 21.77
N PHE A 415 -4.99 9.54 21.85
CA PHE A 415 -4.40 10.70 22.47
C PHE A 415 -4.84 12.02 21.80
N VAL A 416 -4.79 12.08 20.46
CA VAL A 416 -5.20 13.26 19.70
C VAL A 416 -6.69 13.53 19.88
N LEU A 417 -7.54 12.50 19.74
CA LEU A 417 -8.99 12.62 19.93
C LEU A 417 -9.36 13.01 21.37
N GLY A 418 -8.56 12.58 22.34
CA GLY A 418 -8.77 12.95 23.74
C GLY A 418 -8.42 14.41 24.07
N GLN A 419 -7.60 15.08 23.24
CA GLN A 419 -7.19 16.46 23.43
C GLN A 419 -7.87 17.46 22.49
N ALA A 420 -8.25 17.03 21.29
CA ALA A 420 -8.88 17.86 20.27
C ALA A 420 -10.37 18.17 20.61
N LYS A 421 -10.92 19.19 19.96
CA LYS A 421 -12.37 19.41 19.94
C LYS A 421 -13.01 18.42 18.97
N VAL A 422 -13.53 17.32 19.51
CA VAL A 422 -14.18 16.28 18.71
C VAL A 422 -15.63 16.65 18.46
N THR A 423 -16.02 16.69 17.18
CA THR A 423 -17.41 16.83 16.73
C THR A 423 -17.85 15.49 16.15
N GLU A 424 -18.87 14.87 16.73
CA GLU A 424 -19.43 13.63 16.19
C GLU A 424 -20.30 13.94 14.96
N LYS A 425 -20.06 13.20 13.89
CA LYS A 425 -20.81 13.29 12.63
C LYS A 425 -21.34 11.91 12.26
N ALA A 426 -22.65 11.76 12.34
CA ALA A 426 -23.30 10.55 11.86
C ALA A 426 -23.35 10.58 10.33
N ILE A 427 -22.92 9.50 9.71
CA ILE A 427 -23.02 9.25 8.27
C ILE A 427 -23.79 7.97 8.03
N THR A 428 -24.35 7.81 6.83
CA THR A 428 -25.06 6.59 6.45
C THR A 428 -24.10 5.42 6.22
N PHE A 429 -24.63 4.21 6.25
CA PHE A 429 -23.87 3.01 5.91
C PHE A 429 -23.32 3.11 4.46
N GLU A 430 -24.14 3.59 3.52
CA GLU A 430 -23.80 3.74 2.11
C GLU A 430 -22.65 4.74 1.91
N GLU A 431 -22.71 5.89 2.57
CA GLU A 431 -21.64 6.90 2.53
C GLU A 431 -20.32 6.33 3.09
N LEU A 432 -20.39 5.55 4.19
CA LEU A 432 -19.21 4.93 4.75
C LEU A 432 -18.59 3.90 3.78
N MET A 433 -19.44 3.15 3.07
CA MET A 433 -19.01 2.13 2.11
C MET A 433 -18.56 2.72 0.77
N GLY A 434 -18.72 4.04 0.54
CA GLY A 434 -18.38 4.70 -0.73
C GLY A 434 -19.35 4.37 -1.86
N GLN A 435 -20.54 3.88 -1.52
CA GLN A 435 -21.63 3.71 -2.47
C GLN A 435 -22.34 5.06 -2.57
N GLN A 436 -22.32 5.70 -3.75
CA GLN A 436 -23.18 6.84 -4.01
C GLN A 436 -24.64 6.39 -3.91
N ALA A 437 -25.45 7.19 -3.19
CA ALA A 437 -26.87 6.95 -3.02
C ALA A 437 -27.63 7.08 -4.35
#